data_87e4516ba93e38c9649abcaaa9cdc23f
#
_entry.id   87e4516ba93e38c9649abcaaa9cdc23f
#
_cell.length_a   1.000
_cell.length_b   1.000
_cell.length_c   1.000
_cell.angle_alpha   90.00
_cell.angle_beta   90.00
_cell.angle_gamma   90.00
#
_symmetry.space_group_name_H-M   'P 1'
#
loop_
_entity.id
_entity.type
_entity.pdbx_description
1 polymer ?
#
loop_
_entity_poly.entity_id
_entity_poly.type
_entity_poly.pdbx_seq_one_letter_code
_entity_poly.pdbx_strand_id
1 'polypeptide(L)'
;MQRSRDLLWDGLLNVRDLGGHPTEDGGETRYDSIIRADSVRQLSDQGWAALVDYGVKTIVDLRTNDELAADPPAELPAEVLHIPFFETDTEDWKEVEARLDAAARSAPDVPTATREVYLIFLEHFGHNVAAAIRAVADAPEGGVVIHCAGGKDRTGLLTALLLHIAGVGIEEIAADYALSEDRLRPRHEQWFAEAESEEELERLQRMSQTPAESIEGVFQELERRYGSVEGYLRDVGLTEDELDRARARLRD
;
A
#
# COMPACT_ATOMS: atom_id res chain seq x y z
N MET A 1 -19.08 -12.71 -17.41
CA MET A 1 -18.25 -13.12 -16.27
C MET A 1 -17.48 -11.89 -15.85
N GLN A 2 -17.55 -11.52 -14.59
CA GLN A 2 -16.74 -10.42 -14.08
C GLN A 2 -15.25 -10.81 -14.17
N ARG A 3 -14.38 -9.90 -14.62
CA ARG A 3 -12.94 -10.12 -14.68
C ARG A 3 -12.41 -10.25 -13.25
N SER A 4 -11.48 -11.18 -13.01
CA SER A 4 -10.84 -11.33 -11.70
C SER A 4 -9.83 -10.20 -11.49
N ARG A 5 -9.78 -9.67 -10.27
CA ARG A 5 -8.70 -8.78 -9.82
C ARG A 5 -7.44 -9.57 -9.41
N ASP A 6 -7.59 -10.85 -9.12
CA ASP A 6 -6.48 -11.71 -8.70
C ASP A 6 -5.54 -11.96 -9.85
N LEU A 7 -4.25 -11.71 -9.62
CA LEU A 7 -3.17 -11.97 -10.56
C LEU A 7 -2.32 -13.13 -10.05
N LEU A 8 -2.04 -14.08 -10.94
CA LEU A 8 -1.23 -15.25 -10.60
C LEU A 8 0.21 -15.04 -11.12
N TRP A 9 0.94 -14.13 -10.46
CA TRP A 9 2.34 -13.88 -10.76
C TRP A 9 3.21 -14.73 -9.83
N ASP A 10 3.86 -15.74 -10.40
CA ASP A 10 4.64 -16.71 -9.64
C ASP A 10 5.73 -16.03 -8.81
N GLY A 11 5.79 -16.39 -7.53
CA GLY A 11 6.64 -15.78 -6.51
C GLY A 11 5.94 -14.74 -5.63
N LEU A 12 4.78 -14.18 -6.04
CA LEU A 12 4.02 -13.21 -5.24
C LEU A 12 2.78 -13.86 -4.61
N LEU A 13 2.45 -13.38 -3.42
CA LEU A 13 1.28 -13.81 -2.65
C LEU A 13 0.16 -12.76 -2.64
N ASN A 14 0.53 -11.47 -2.59
CA ASN A 14 -0.40 -10.37 -2.33
C ASN A 14 -0.61 -9.45 -3.54
N VAL A 15 -0.51 -10.01 -4.74
CA VAL A 15 -0.66 -9.25 -6.00
C VAL A 15 -2.10 -9.24 -6.49
N ARG A 16 -2.61 -8.07 -6.87
CA ARG A 16 -3.92 -7.87 -7.50
C ARG A 16 -4.07 -6.54 -8.21
N ASP A 17 -4.93 -6.51 -9.22
CA ASP A 17 -5.35 -5.29 -9.92
C ASP A 17 -6.31 -4.47 -9.03
N LEU A 18 -6.23 -3.16 -9.11
CA LEU A 18 -7.18 -2.24 -8.49
C LEU A 18 -8.38 -1.90 -9.38
N GLY A 19 -8.51 -2.56 -10.54
CA GLY A 19 -9.67 -2.43 -11.42
C GLY A 19 -10.89 -3.21 -10.93
N GLY A 20 -12.09 -2.80 -11.37
CA GLY A 20 -13.35 -3.47 -11.06
C GLY A 20 -13.89 -3.21 -9.64
N HIS A 21 -13.36 -2.23 -8.90
CA HIS A 21 -14.02 -1.74 -7.69
C HIS A 21 -15.17 -0.82 -8.07
N PRO A 22 -16.36 -1.00 -7.48
CA PRO A 22 -17.49 -0.10 -7.70
C PRO A 22 -17.18 1.28 -7.14
N THR A 23 -17.58 2.33 -7.84
CA THR A 23 -17.47 3.70 -7.39
C THR A 23 -18.83 4.25 -6.97
N GLU A 24 -18.84 5.25 -6.08
CA GLU A 24 -20.08 5.82 -5.51
C GLU A 24 -20.99 6.48 -6.56
N ASP A 25 -20.44 6.90 -7.71
CA ASP A 25 -21.21 7.44 -8.84
C ASP A 25 -21.77 6.37 -9.80
N GLY A 26 -21.59 5.09 -9.46
CA GLY A 26 -22.13 3.95 -10.19
C GLY A 26 -21.23 3.43 -11.32
N GLY A 27 -19.99 3.90 -11.42
CA GLY A 27 -18.95 3.37 -12.31
C GLY A 27 -18.13 2.27 -11.64
N GLU A 28 -16.98 1.97 -12.24
CA GLU A 28 -15.98 1.06 -11.67
C GLU A 28 -14.56 1.56 -11.98
N THR A 29 -13.59 1.10 -11.20
CA THR A 29 -12.17 1.39 -11.47
C THR A 29 -11.67 0.59 -12.67
N ARG A 30 -10.72 1.19 -13.41
CA ARG A 30 -10.16 0.63 -14.63
C ARG A 30 -9.15 -0.46 -14.35
N TYR A 31 -9.29 -1.60 -15.04
CA TYR A 31 -8.30 -2.68 -15.05
C TYR A 31 -7.02 -2.28 -15.81
N ASP A 32 -5.96 -3.02 -15.59
CA ASP A 32 -4.65 -2.90 -16.26
C ASP A 32 -3.95 -1.54 -16.00
N SER A 33 -4.40 -0.81 -15.00
CA SER A 33 -3.92 0.51 -14.67
C SER A 33 -3.00 0.52 -13.46
N ILE A 34 -3.51 0.13 -12.30
CA ILE A 34 -2.74 0.10 -11.06
C ILE A 34 -2.86 -1.29 -10.42
N ILE A 35 -1.72 -1.84 -10.09
CA ILE A 35 -1.58 -3.15 -9.46
C ILE A 35 -0.89 -2.96 -8.11
N ARG A 36 -1.44 -3.52 -7.04
CA ARG A 36 -0.75 -3.62 -5.76
C ARG A 36 -0.08 -4.98 -5.62
N ALA A 37 1.10 -5.02 -4.98
CA ALA A 37 1.87 -6.25 -4.83
C ALA A 37 2.71 -6.26 -3.54
N ASP A 38 3.11 -7.46 -3.11
CA ASP A 38 4.28 -7.67 -2.27
C ASP A 38 5.56 -7.50 -3.11
N SER A 39 6.73 -7.68 -2.50
CA SER A 39 7.99 -7.32 -3.16
C SER A 39 8.17 -8.05 -4.49
N VAL A 40 8.21 -7.28 -5.58
CA VAL A 40 8.47 -7.79 -6.94
C VAL A 40 9.82 -8.50 -7.06
N ARG A 41 10.71 -8.33 -6.08
CA ARG A 41 11.98 -9.05 -5.98
C ARG A 41 11.82 -10.55 -5.76
N GLN A 42 10.62 -11.01 -5.38
CA GLN A 42 10.29 -12.41 -5.18
C GLN A 42 9.74 -13.10 -6.45
N LEU A 43 9.49 -12.32 -7.52
CA LEU A 43 9.04 -12.89 -8.78
C LEU A 43 10.07 -13.87 -9.34
N SER A 44 9.57 -15.05 -9.75
CA SER A 44 10.33 -15.97 -10.60
C SER A 44 10.43 -15.43 -12.04
N ASP A 45 11.21 -16.07 -12.89
CA ASP A 45 11.26 -15.74 -14.32
C ASP A 45 9.87 -15.79 -14.97
N GLN A 46 9.03 -16.77 -14.55
CA GLN A 46 7.65 -16.87 -15.02
C GLN A 46 6.79 -15.70 -14.50
N GLY A 47 6.97 -15.30 -13.25
CA GLY A 47 6.29 -14.16 -12.67
C GLY A 47 6.67 -12.84 -13.36
N TRP A 48 7.95 -12.66 -13.70
CA TRP A 48 8.41 -11.51 -14.49
C TRP A 48 7.82 -11.49 -15.88
N ALA A 49 7.76 -12.64 -16.55
CA ALA A 49 7.11 -12.74 -17.87
C ALA A 49 5.62 -12.36 -17.77
N ALA A 50 4.91 -12.84 -16.76
CA ALA A 50 3.49 -12.51 -16.54
C ALA A 50 3.28 -11.01 -16.26
N LEU A 51 4.15 -10.35 -15.50
CA LEU A 51 4.12 -8.91 -15.26
C LEU A 51 4.29 -8.11 -16.56
N VAL A 52 5.25 -8.52 -17.41
CA VAL A 52 5.49 -7.87 -18.71
C VAL A 52 4.31 -8.08 -19.66
N ASP A 53 3.78 -9.29 -19.75
CA ASP A 53 2.63 -9.65 -20.59
C ASP A 53 1.35 -8.92 -20.14
N TYR A 54 1.25 -8.60 -18.85
CA TYR A 54 0.16 -7.78 -18.29
C TYR A 54 0.23 -6.31 -18.74
N GLY A 55 1.36 -5.88 -19.27
CA GLY A 55 1.55 -4.52 -19.76
C GLY A 55 2.08 -3.53 -18.72
N VAL A 56 2.69 -4.01 -17.64
CA VAL A 56 3.34 -3.15 -16.64
C VAL A 56 4.52 -2.41 -17.28
N LYS A 57 4.58 -1.10 -17.05
CA LYS A 57 5.66 -0.21 -17.52
C LYS A 57 6.40 0.47 -16.38
N THR A 58 5.75 0.66 -15.23
CA THR A 58 6.31 1.38 -14.10
C THR A 58 6.13 0.58 -12.82
N ILE A 59 7.13 0.60 -11.97
CA ILE A 59 7.13 0.01 -10.63
C ILE A 59 7.43 1.13 -9.64
N VAL A 60 6.51 1.38 -8.72
CA VAL A 60 6.70 2.30 -7.59
C VAL A 60 7.09 1.46 -6.37
N ASP A 61 8.37 1.54 -6.00
CA ASP A 61 8.95 0.82 -4.86
C ASP A 61 8.90 1.70 -3.60
N LEU A 62 8.08 1.30 -2.63
CA LEU A 62 7.85 2.02 -1.37
C LEU A 62 8.76 1.55 -0.23
N ARG A 63 9.72 0.68 -0.50
CA ARG A 63 10.65 0.16 0.52
C ARG A 63 11.55 1.27 1.04
N THR A 64 12.04 1.12 2.27
CA THR A 64 13.01 2.03 2.85
C THR A 64 14.38 1.92 2.15
N ASN A 65 15.24 2.91 2.35
CA ASN A 65 16.61 2.89 1.82
C ASN A 65 17.38 1.64 2.30
N ASP A 66 17.19 1.23 3.55
CA ASP A 66 17.85 0.04 4.12
C ASP A 66 17.33 -1.26 3.48
N GLU A 67 16.02 -1.39 3.28
CA GLU A 67 15.43 -2.54 2.58
C GLU A 67 15.92 -2.62 1.13
N LEU A 68 16.06 -1.47 0.46
CA LEU A 68 16.57 -1.39 -0.90
C LEU A 68 18.06 -1.76 -0.97
N ALA A 69 18.86 -1.30 0.00
CA ALA A 69 20.28 -1.62 0.07
C ALA A 69 20.54 -3.10 0.37
N ALA A 70 19.69 -3.73 1.21
CA ALA A 70 19.76 -5.15 1.53
C ALA A 70 19.35 -6.05 0.34
N ASP A 71 18.42 -5.59 -0.50
CA ASP A 71 17.93 -6.30 -1.70
C ASP A 71 17.82 -5.32 -2.89
N PRO A 72 18.96 -4.92 -3.49
CA PRO A 72 18.99 -3.93 -4.56
C PRO A 72 18.27 -4.44 -5.82
N PRO A 73 17.68 -3.54 -6.62
CA PRO A 73 17.02 -3.92 -7.85
C PRO A 73 18.03 -4.53 -8.83
N ALA A 74 17.63 -5.64 -9.47
CA ALA A 74 18.30 -6.14 -10.67
C ALA A 74 17.90 -5.28 -11.87
N GLU A 75 18.46 -5.57 -13.07
CA GLU A 75 17.89 -5.04 -14.31
C GLU A 75 16.44 -5.56 -14.45
N LEU A 76 15.49 -4.64 -14.37
CA LEU A 76 14.07 -4.99 -14.43
C LEU A 76 13.48 -4.57 -15.78
N PRO A 77 12.46 -5.29 -16.29
CA PRO A 77 11.87 -5.00 -17.59
C PRO A 77 10.91 -3.79 -17.59
N ALA A 78 10.85 -3.04 -16.48
CA ALA A 78 10.02 -1.86 -16.28
C ALA A 78 10.84 -0.75 -15.60
N GLU A 79 10.42 0.50 -15.76
CA GLU A 79 11.00 1.63 -15.03
C GLU A 79 10.70 1.51 -13.53
N VAL A 80 11.71 1.65 -12.68
CA VAL A 80 11.56 1.62 -11.23
C VAL A 80 11.71 3.02 -10.65
N LEU A 81 10.67 3.49 -9.99
CA LEU A 81 10.66 4.72 -9.21
C LEU A 81 10.71 4.35 -7.73
N HIS A 82 11.87 4.53 -7.11
CA HIS A 82 12.02 4.33 -5.68
C HIS A 82 11.57 5.57 -4.93
N ILE A 83 10.49 5.41 -4.16
CA ILE A 83 9.90 6.47 -3.33
C ILE A 83 9.65 5.84 -1.96
N PRO A 84 10.61 5.93 -1.02
CA PRO A 84 10.44 5.34 0.30
C PRO A 84 9.21 5.93 0.97
N PHE A 85 8.31 5.05 1.44
CA PHE A 85 7.09 5.51 2.12
C PHE A 85 7.41 6.25 3.42
N PHE A 86 8.46 5.83 4.10
CA PHE A 86 9.09 6.51 5.22
C PHE A 86 10.61 6.33 5.20
N GLU A 87 11.31 7.25 5.81
CA GLU A 87 12.76 7.33 5.85
C GLU A 87 13.26 7.02 7.26
N THR A 88 14.28 6.15 7.37
CA THR A 88 14.87 5.70 8.64
C THR A 88 16.20 6.37 8.94
N ASP A 89 16.76 7.12 7.99
CA ASP A 89 18.04 7.80 8.05
C ASP A 89 17.94 9.31 8.36
N THR A 90 16.75 9.77 8.81
CA THR A 90 16.51 11.15 9.22
C THR A 90 16.92 11.40 10.68
N GLU A 91 17.24 12.67 11.00
CA GLU A 91 17.68 13.06 12.35
C GLU A 91 16.63 12.79 13.43
N ASP A 92 15.35 12.89 13.06
CA ASP A 92 14.18 12.71 13.94
C ASP A 92 13.61 11.28 13.95
N TRP A 93 14.18 10.35 13.15
CA TRP A 93 13.69 8.97 13.07
C TRP A 93 13.52 8.31 14.44
N LYS A 94 14.46 8.51 15.37
CA LYS A 94 14.38 7.92 16.72
C LYS A 94 13.14 8.39 17.49
N GLU A 95 12.73 9.64 17.29
CA GLU A 95 11.51 10.18 17.92
C GLU A 95 10.27 9.57 17.27
N VAL A 96 10.26 9.47 15.95
CA VAL A 96 9.17 8.84 15.19
C VAL A 96 9.04 7.37 15.57
N GLU A 97 10.14 6.61 15.60
CA GLU A 97 10.19 5.21 16.01
C GLU A 97 9.62 5.02 17.44
N ALA A 98 10.01 5.88 18.38
CA ALA A 98 9.48 5.83 19.74
C ALA A 98 7.97 6.10 19.79
N ARG A 99 7.45 7.00 18.95
CA ARG A 99 5.99 7.25 18.81
C ARG A 99 5.27 6.04 18.22
N LEU A 100 5.82 5.42 17.18
CA LEU A 100 5.28 4.20 16.55
C LEU A 100 5.21 3.05 17.55
N ASP A 101 6.27 2.83 18.28
CA ASP A 101 6.38 1.83 19.33
C ASP A 101 5.37 2.07 20.47
N ALA A 102 5.21 3.31 20.90
CA ALA A 102 4.25 3.67 21.93
C ALA A 102 2.81 3.43 21.45
N ALA A 103 2.48 3.82 20.22
CA ALA A 103 1.17 3.61 19.62
C ALA A 103 0.83 2.12 19.52
N ALA A 104 1.78 1.30 19.03
CA ALA A 104 1.60 -0.14 18.89
C ALA A 104 1.41 -0.86 20.23
N ARG A 105 2.11 -0.41 21.30
CA ARG A 105 2.04 -1.05 22.63
C ARG A 105 0.87 -0.59 23.48
N SER A 106 0.44 0.67 23.36
CA SER A 106 -0.60 1.25 24.23
C SER A 106 -2.01 1.02 23.72
N ALA A 107 -2.19 0.62 22.48
CA ALA A 107 -3.49 0.41 21.87
C ALA A 107 -4.20 -0.80 22.50
N PRO A 108 -5.54 -0.72 22.70
CA PRO A 108 -6.31 -1.79 23.29
C PRO A 108 -6.50 -3.01 22.37
N ASP A 109 -6.38 -2.80 21.06
CA ASP A 109 -6.61 -3.81 20.03
C ASP A 109 -5.79 -3.52 18.75
N VAL A 110 -5.77 -4.49 17.84
CA VAL A 110 -5.02 -4.39 16.58
C VAL A 110 -5.55 -3.28 15.66
N PRO A 111 -6.87 -3.11 15.45
CA PRO A 111 -7.39 -2.02 14.64
C PRO A 111 -6.90 -0.64 15.09
N THR A 112 -6.97 -0.38 16.41
CA THR A 112 -6.51 0.88 16.99
C THR A 112 -4.99 1.05 16.85
N ALA A 113 -4.21 0.00 17.13
CA ALA A 113 -2.75 0.04 16.98
C ALA A 113 -2.35 0.39 15.54
N THR A 114 -2.91 -0.30 14.57
CA THR A 114 -2.64 -0.10 13.15
C THR A 114 -3.06 1.30 12.70
N ARG A 115 -4.25 1.75 13.09
CA ARG A 115 -4.73 3.11 12.80
C ARG A 115 -3.75 4.17 13.31
N GLU A 116 -3.35 4.11 14.58
CA GLU A 116 -2.44 5.10 15.18
C GLU A 116 -1.07 5.12 14.49
N VAL A 117 -0.52 3.93 14.19
CA VAL A 117 0.74 3.81 13.43
C VAL A 117 0.61 4.44 12.05
N TYR A 118 -0.48 4.18 11.32
CA TYR A 118 -0.69 4.73 9.99
C TYR A 118 -0.89 6.24 10.02
N LEU A 119 -1.57 6.77 11.04
CA LEU A 119 -1.72 8.22 11.21
C LEU A 119 -0.39 8.91 11.49
N ILE A 120 0.51 8.28 12.25
CA ILE A 120 1.87 8.80 12.47
C ILE A 120 2.63 8.83 11.13
N PHE A 121 2.56 7.77 10.30
CA PHE A 121 3.18 7.77 8.98
C PHE A 121 2.62 8.87 8.08
N LEU A 122 1.31 9.03 8.02
CA LEU A 122 0.66 10.05 7.19
C LEU A 122 1.01 11.47 7.66
N GLU A 123 1.08 11.70 8.97
CA GLU A 123 1.45 12.99 9.56
C GLU A 123 2.91 13.35 9.27
N HIS A 124 3.82 12.40 9.45
CA HIS A 124 5.24 12.67 9.39
C HIS A 124 5.82 12.57 7.97
N PHE A 125 5.35 11.61 7.18
CA PHE A 125 5.84 11.33 5.82
C PHE A 125 4.81 11.64 4.73
N GLY A 126 3.88 12.56 4.97
CA GLY A 126 2.87 12.95 3.99
C GLY A 126 3.44 13.42 2.65
N HIS A 127 4.63 14.04 2.66
CA HIS A 127 5.33 14.45 1.44
C HIS A 127 5.73 13.26 0.56
N ASN A 128 6.12 12.11 1.15
CA ASN A 128 6.42 10.88 0.42
C ASN A 128 5.15 10.24 -0.15
N VAL A 129 4.05 10.31 0.61
CA VAL A 129 2.72 9.89 0.12
C VAL A 129 2.32 10.70 -1.12
N ALA A 130 2.47 12.04 -1.05
CA ALA A 130 2.21 12.90 -2.20
C ALA A 130 3.13 12.60 -3.38
N ALA A 131 4.42 12.35 -3.14
CA ALA A 131 5.38 11.97 -4.19
C ALA A 131 4.99 10.64 -4.86
N ALA A 132 4.56 9.63 -4.08
CA ALA A 132 4.12 8.35 -4.60
C ALA A 132 2.83 8.47 -5.44
N ILE A 133 1.87 9.28 -5.01
CA ILE A 133 0.64 9.55 -5.78
C ILE A 133 0.99 10.26 -7.10
N ARG A 134 1.89 11.27 -7.09
CA ARG A 134 2.39 11.92 -8.32
C ARG A 134 3.04 10.93 -9.26
N ALA A 135 3.91 10.07 -8.75
CA ALA A 135 4.58 9.06 -9.56
C ALA A 135 3.60 8.12 -10.26
N VAL A 136 2.52 7.74 -9.57
CA VAL A 136 1.44 6.96 -10.17
C VAL A 136 0.67 7.76 -11.21
N ALA A 137 0.31 9.01 -10.90
CA ALA A 137 -0.46 9.88 -11.79
C ALA A 137 0.29 10.22 -13.08
N ASP A 138 1.60 10.46 -12.98
CA ASP A 138 2.47 10.91 -14.08
C ASP A 138 3.15 9.74 -14.81
N ALA A 139 2.97 8.50 -14.38
CA ALA A 139 3.56 7.34 -15.03
C ALA A 139 3.11 7.25 -16.50
N PRO A 140 3.98 6.81 -17.43
CA PRO A 140 3.63 6.63 -18.84
C PRO A 140 2.46 5.66 -18.99
N GLU A 141 1.88 5.63 -20.19
CA GLU A 141 0.79 4.69 -20.51
C GLU A 141 1.24 3.23 -20.30
N GLY A 142 0.38 2.45 -19.62
CA GLY A 142 0.64 1.07 -19.21
C GLY A 142 0.37 0.85 -17.73
N GLY A 143 0.51 -0.38 -17.25
CA GLY A 143 0.29 -0.74 -15.85
C GLY A 143 1.36 -0.16 -14.92
N VAL A 144 0.93 0.26 -13.72
CA VAL A 144 1.81 0.68 -12.62
C VAL A 144 1.70 -0.31 -11.48
N VAL A 145 2.81 -0.94 -11.09
CA VAL A 145 2.86 -1.75 -9.88
C VAL A 145 3.29 -0.89 -8.70
N ILE A 146 2.55 -0.96 -7.61
CA ILE A 146 2.91 -0.37 -6.31
C ILE A 146 3.26 -1.50 -5.36
N HIS A 147 4.45 -1.49 -4.78
CA HIS A 147 4.84 -2.51 -3.83
C HIS A 147 5.68 -1.98 -2.66
N CYS A 148 5.75 -2.78 -1.60
CA CYS A 148 6.73 -2.65 -0.52
C CYS A 148 7.31 -4.05 -0.20
N ALA A 149 7.59 -4.40 1.03
CA ALA A 149 8.02 -5.75 1.40
C ALA A 149 6.86 -6.77 1.32
N GLY A 150 5.81 -6.56 2.11
CA GLY A 150 4.63 -7.45 2.17
C GLY A 150 3.45 -7.04 1.29
N GLY A 151 3.49 -5.85 0.70
CA GLY A 151 2.33 -5.31 -0.04
C GLY A 151 1.10 -5.05 0.85
N LYS A 152 1.27 -5.03 2.17
CA LYS A 152 0.21 -4.97 3.18
C LYS A 152 0.00 -3.55 3.69
N ASP A 153 0.98 -3.01 4.42
CA ASP A 153 0.84 -1.75 5.18
C ASP A 153 1.06 -0.52 4.29
N ARG A 154 2.29 -0.24 3.87
CA ARG A 154 2.64 0.92 3.02
C ARG A 154 1.88 0.92 1.70
N THR A 155 1.90 -0.20 1.01
CA THR A 155 1.15 -0.43 -0.22
C THR A 155 -0.35 -0.34 0.04
N GLY A 156 -0.83 -0.94 1.14
CA GLY A 156 -2.25 -0.91 1.52
C GLY A 156 -2.76 0.50 1.77
N LEU A 157 -2.00 1.31 2.52
CA LEU A 157 -2.37 2.69 2.82
C LEU A 157 -2.36 3.58 1.56
N LEU A 158 -1.32 3.47 0.72
CA LEU A 158 -1.26 4.23 -0.53
C LEU A 158 -2.39 3.83 -1.50
N THR A 159 -2.68 2.53 -1.64
CA THR A 159 -3.76 2.07 -2.51
C THR A 159 -5.14 2.45 -1.97
N ALA A 160 -5.34 2.51 -0.65
CA ALA A 160 -6.57 3.01 -0.06
C ALA A 160 -6.82 4.48 -0.44
N LEU A 161 -5.79 5.33 -0.36
CA LEU A 161 -5.89 6.74 -0.78
C LEU A 161 -6.17 6.87 -2.29
N LEU A 162 -5.53 6.06 -3.14
CA LEU A 162 -5.75 6.06 -4.58
C LEU A 162 -7.18 5.59 -4.95
N LEU A 163 -7.69 4.55 -4.31
CA LEU A 163 -9.06 4.09 -4.50
C LEU A 163 -10.08 5.15 -4.06
N HIS A 164 -9.80 5.86 -2.97
CA HIS A 164 -10.64 6.97 -2.53
C HIS A 164 -10.65 8.12 -3.55
N ILE A 165 -9.48 8.52 -4.08
CA ILE A 165 -9.38 9.52 -5.17
C ILE A 165 -10.21 9.08 -6.39
N ALA A 166 -10.29 7.77 -6.67
CA ALA A 166 -11.11 7.22 -7.75
C ALA A 166 -12.60 7.18 -7.43
N GLY A 167 -13.03 7.52 -6.21
CA GLY A 167 -14.42 7.53 -5.78
C GLY A 167 -14.95 6.17 -5.33
N VAL A 168 -14.09 5.26 -4.90
CA VAL A 168 -14.46 3.98 -4.28
C VAL A 168 -14.90 4.24 -2.84
N GLY A 169 -16.00 3.63 -2.40
CA GLY A 169 -16.52 3.76 -1.04
C GLY A 169 -15.62 3.08 0.00
N ILE A 170 -15.63 3.62 1.23
CA ILE A 170 -14.72 3.17 2.31
C ILE A 170 -14.86 1.69 2.65
N GLU A 171 -16.06 1.14 2.62
CA GLU A 171 -16.30 -0.28 2.90
C GLU A 171 -15.57 -1.20 1.90
N GLU A 172 -15.60 -0.85 0.61
CA GLU A 172 -14.90 -1.60 -0.45
C GLU A 172 -13.38 -1.43 -0.35
N ILE A 173 -12.90 -0.23 -0.01
CA ILE A 173 -11.47 0.05 0.24
C ILE A 173 -10.96 -0.79 1.41
N ALA A 174 -11.68 -0.81 2.52
CA ALA A 174 -11.34 -1.56 3.72
C ALA A 174 -11.38 -3.07 3.47
N ALA A 175 -12.34 -3.55 2.68
CA ALA A 175 -12.42 -4.95 2.26
C ALA A 175 -11.21 -5.34 1.39
N ASP A 176 -10.77 -4.50 0.44
CA ASP A 176 -9.55 -4.77 -0.33
C ASP A 176 -8.32 -4.84 0.59
N TYR A 177 -8.17 -3.91 1.53
CA TYR A 177 -7.06 -3.94 2.47
C TYR A 177 -7.03 -5.24 3.28
N ALA A 178 -8.20 -5.68 3.80
CA ALA A 178 -8.33 -6.87 4.64
C ALA A 178 -7.93 -8.17 3.91
N LEU A 179 -8.08 -8.26 2.58
CA LEU A 179 -7.65 -9.42 1.80
C LEU A 179 -6.16 -9.76 1.98
N SER A 180 -5.34 -8.82 2.41
CA SER A 180 -3.89 -9.03 2.55
C SER A 180 -3.54 -10.07 3.60
N GLU A 181 -4.34 -10.21 4.67
CA GLU A 181 -4.14 -11.21 5.73
C GLU A 181 -4.23 -12.64 5.17
N ASP A 182 -5.31 -12.93 4.46
CA ASP A 182 -5.52 -14.26 3.87
C ASP A 182 -4.49 -14.58 2.81
N ARG A 183 -4.13 -13.61 1.98
CA ARG A 183 -3.15 -13.80 0.91
C ARG A 183 -1.74 -14.06 1.43
N LEU A 184 -1.34 -13.39 2.49
CA LEU A 184 -0.03 -13.54 3.12
C LEU A 184 0.03 -14.70 4.12
N ARG A 185 -1.07 -15.40 4.37
CA ARG A 185 -1.13 -16.54 5.32
C ARG A 185 0.02 -17.54 5.14
N PRO A 186 0.39 -17.98 3.92
CA PRO A 186 1.49 -18.94 3.76
C PRO A 186 2.83 -18.41 4.29
N ARG A 187 3.09 -17.10 4.16
CA ARG A 187 4.29 -16.44 4.70
C ARG A 187 4.19 -16.28 6.22
N HIS A 188 3.03 -15.90 6.71
CA HIS A 188 2.79 -15.74 8.15
C HIS A 188 2.93 -17.06 8.90
N GLU A 189 2.44 -18.17 8.35
CA GLU A 189 2.61 -19.51 8.94
C GLU A 189 4.08 -19.90 9.08
N GLN A 190 4.94 -19.52 8.13
CA GLN A 190 6.39 -19.73 8.24
C GLN A 190 6.98 -18.90 9.39
N TRP A 191 6.65 -17.61 9.48
CA TRP A 191 7.09 -16.76 10.59
C TRP A 191 6.64 -17.28 11.96
N PHE A 192 5.40 -17.77 12.05
CA PHE A 192 4.87 -18.33 13.29
C PHE A 192 5.62 -19.62 13.69
N ALA A 193 5.99 -20.43 12.72
CA ALA A 193 6.76 -21.66 12.96
C ALA A 193 8.22 -21.39 13.37
N GLU A 194 8.77 -20.23 13.00
CA GLU A 194 10.14 -19.80 13.30
C GLU A 194 10.24 -18.97 14.59
N ALA A 195 9.11 -18.64 15.23
CA ALA A 195 9.09 -17.83 16.45
C ALA A 195 9.84 -18.53 17.60
N GLU A 196 10.78 -17.83 18.23
CA GLU A 196 11.66 -18.36 19.28
C GLU A 196 11.02 -18.30 20.68
N SER A 197 9.92 -17.55 20.84
CA SER A 197 9.20 -17.39 22.09
C SER A 197 7.70 -17.18 21.89
N GLU A 198 6.90 -17.42 22.95
CA GLU A 198 5.46 -17.16 22.95
C GLU A 198 5.16 -15.66 22.76
N GLU A 199 5.96 -14.78 23.37
CA GLU A 199 5.83 -13.32 23.20
C GLU A 199 6.08 -12.88 21.75
N GLU A 200 7.08 -13.46 21.10
CA GLU A 200 7.36 -13.21 19.69
C GLU A 200 6.24 -13.72 18.80
N LEU A 201 5.74 -14.93 19.05
CA LEU A 201 4.61 -15.50 18.33
C LEU A 201 3.36 -14.60 18.43
N GLU A 202 3.00 -14.16 19.63
CA GLU A 202 1.89 -13.23 19.83
C GLU A 202 2.10 -11.91 19.10
N ARG A 203 3.31 -11.38 19.08
CA ARG A 203 3.66 -10.17 18.34
C ARG A 203 3.49 -10.39 16.83
N LEU A 204 4.01 -11.48 16.28
CA LEU A 204 3.89 -11.82 14.86
C LEU A 204 2.44 -12.05 14.46
N GLN A 205 1.64 -12.72 15.29
CA GLN A 205 0.21 -12.91 15.07
C GLN A 205 -0.55 -11.59 15.02
N ARG A 206 -0.25 -10.64 15.91
CA ARG A 206 -0.84 -9.28 15.84
C ARG A 206 -0.40 -8.53 14.59
N MET A 207 0.89 -8.59 14.24
CA MET A 207 1.42 -7.92 13.05
C MET A 207 0.91 -8.50 11.73
N SER A 208 0.46 -9.75 11.71
CA SER A 208 -0.07 -10.40 10.50
C SER A 208 -1.46 -9.93 10.11
N GLN A 209 -2.23 -9.42 11.05
CA GLN A 209 -3.62 -9.02 10.85
C GLN A 209 -3.77 -7.75 10.00
N THR A 210 -4.86 -7.69 9.23
CA THR A 210 -5.27 -6.51 8.46
C THR A 210 -6.77 -6.25 8.63
N PRO A 211 -7.22 -5.92 9.86
CA PRO A 211 -8.64 -5.67 10.07
C PRO A 211 -9.12 -4.44 9.30
N ALA A 212 -10.28 -4.55 8.65
CA ALA A 212 -10.91 -3.50 7.85
C ALA A 212 -11.06 -2.18 8.63
N GLU A 213 -11.41 -2.29 9.90
CA GLU A 213 -11.60 -1.19 10.85
C GLU A 213 -10.35 -0.30 10.99
N SER A 214 -9.16 -0.83 10.70
CA SER A 214 -7.93 -0.02 10.72
C SER A 214 -7.97 1.08 9.66
N ILE A 215 -8.33 0.75 8.43
CA ILE A 215 -8.42 1.70 7.32
C ILE A 215 -9.62 2.64 7.49
N GLU A 216 -10.78 2.11 7.89
CA GLU A 216 -11.95 2.92 8.20
C GLU A 216 -11.62 3.98 9.26
N GLY A 217 -10.93 3.58 10.34
CA GLY A 217 -10.52 4.49 11.41
C GLY A 217 -9.49 5.54 10.96
N VAL A 218 -8.57 5.19 10.04
CA VAL A 218 -7.66 6.18 9.43
C VAL A 218 -8.45 7.23 8.66
N PHE A 219 -9.38 6.82 7.81
CA PHE A 219 -10.17 7.75 6.99
C PHE A 219 -11.05 8.66 7.84
N GLN A 220 -11.73 8.12 8.85
CA GLN A 220 -12.51 8.90 9.81
C GLN A 220 -11.65 9.97 10.51
N GLU A 221 -10.41 9.64 10.87
CA GLU A 221 -9.51 10.58 11.54
C GLU A 221 -8.97 11.65 10.56
N LEU A 222 -8.69 11.29 9.29
CA LEU A 222 -8.34 12.26 8.25
C LEU A 222 -9.50 13.24 7.99
N GLU A 223 -10.72 12.76 7.89
CA GLU A 223 -11.91 13.61 7.76
C GLU A 223 -12.06 14.55 8.95
N ARG A 224 -11.87 14.04 10.17
CA ARG A 224 -11.96 14.83 11.39
C ARG A 224 -10.89 15.93 11.46
N ARG A 225 -9.65 15.66 11.02
CA ARG A 225 -8.51 16.60 11.12
C ARG A 225 -8.49 17.60 9.98
N TYR A 226 -8.78 17.14 8.76
CA TYR A 226 -8.57 17.91 7.52
C TYR A 226 -9.88 18.24 6.78
N GLY A 227 -11.04 17.85 7.33
CA GLY A 227 -12.36 18.07 6.72
C GLY A 227 -12.73 17.04 5.65
N SER A 228 -11.75 16.41 5.01
CA SER A 228 -11.91 15.29 4.08
C SER A 228 -10.55 14.62 3.86
N VAL A 229 -10.54 13.43 3.23
CA VAL A 229 -9.32 12.75 2.81
C VAL A 229 -8.57 13.57 1.75
N GLU A 230 -9.28 14.16 0.78
CA GLU A 230 -8.69 15.09 -0.19
C GLU A 230 -8.14 16.36 0.50
N GLY A 231 -8.76 16.80 1.61
CA GLY A 231 -8.24 17.89 2.45
C GLY A 231 -6.84 17.56 2.97
N TYR A 232 -6.64 16.34 3.47
CA TYR A 232 -5.32 15.86 3.85
C TYR A 232 -4.36 15.80 2.65
N LEU A 233 -4.80 15.27 1.50
CA LEU A 233 -3.95 15.16 0.31
C LEU A 233 -3.48 16.54 -0.19
N ARG A 234 -4.31 17.57 -0.09
CA ARG A 234 -3.91 18.96 -0.37
C ARG A 234 -2.94 19.52 0.68
N ASP A 235 -3.16 19.20 1.94
CA ASP A 235 -2.29 19.64 3.04
C ASP A 235 -0.85 19.11 2.88
N VAL A 236 -0.70 17.87 2.41
CA VAL A 236 0.61 17.28 2.11
C VAL A 236 1.17 17.68 0.74
N GLY A 237 0.50 18.61 0.04
CA GLY A 237 1.02 19.32 -1.13
C GLY A 237 0.59 18.80 -2.49
N LEU A 238 -0.48 17.99 -2.60
CA LEU A 238 -1.07 17.65 -3.90
C LEU A 238 -1.98 18.79 -4.40
N THR A 239 -1.85 19.11 -5.67
CA THR A 239 -2.73 20.05 -6.38
C THR A 239 -3.96 19.36 -6.92
N GLU A 240 -5.03 20.13 -7.23
CA GLU A 240 -6.25 19.59 -7.87
C GLU A 240 -5.93 18.88 -9.19
N ASP A 241 -5.03 19.45 -10.00
CA ASP A 241 -4.63 18.84 -11.27
C ASP A 241 -3.91 17.48 -11.07
N GLU A 242 -3.11 17.33 -10.01
CA GLU A 242 -2.47 16.05 -9.66
C GLU A 242 -3.50 15.03 -9.17
N LEU A 243 -4.47 15.46 -8.37
CA LEU A 243 -5.58 14.60 -7.92
C LEU A 243 -6.44 14.15 -9.11
N ASP A 244 -6.73 15.05 -10.04
CA ASP A 244 -7.51 14.73 -11.26
C ASP A 244 -6.76 13.74 -12.16
N ARG A 245 -5.44 13.90 -12.34
CA ARG A 245 -4.62 12.92 -13.08
C ARG A 245 -4.57 11.57 -12.38
N ALA A 246 -4.43 11.53 -11.06
CA ALA A 246 -4.46 10.28 -10.29
C ALA A 246 -5.84 9.59 -10.43
N ARG A 247 -6.93 10.38 -10.38
CA ARG A 247 -8.29 9.87 -10.62
C ARG A 247 -8.45 9.31 -12.02
N ALA A 248 -8.03 10.06 -13.06
CA ALA A 248 -8.09 9.63 -14.44
C ALA A 248 -7.27 8.35 -14.72
N ARG A 249 -6.25 8.07 -13.92
CA ARG A 249 -5.47 6.84 -14.02
C ARG A 249 -6.30 5.61 -13.66
N LEU A 250 -7.16 5.72 -12.66
CA LEU A 250 -8.04 4.64 -12.19
C LEU A 250 -9.46 4.69 -12.79
N ARG A 251 -9.79 5.70 -13.56
CA ARG A 251 -11.10 5.90 -14.16
C ARG A 251 -10.98 6.10 -15.67
N ASP A 252 -12.07 5.81 -16.40
CA ASP A 252 -12.20 6.13 -17.84
C ASP A 252 -12.64 7.58 -18.05
#